data_399cce84d6daf15dfb561abe39c7aa99
#
_entry.id   399cce84d6daf15dfb561abe39c7aa99
#
_cell.length_a   1.000
_cell.length_b   1.000
_cell.length_c   1.000
_cell.angle_alpha   90.00
_cell.angle_beta   90.00
_cell.angle_gamma   90.00
#
_symmetry.space_group_name_H-M   'P 1'
#
loop_
_entity.id
_entity.type
_entity.pdbx_description
1 polymer ?
#
loop_
_entity_poly.entity_id
_entity_poly.type
_entity_poly.pdbx_seq_one_letter_code
_entity_poly.pdbx_strand_id
1 'polypeptide(L)'
;VCVFEAARRASGNLAILAAVFLAYNWFGAYLPGYFGHNGFTLKRVLITQFWGTQGVLGTGIGVSATYIFLFVVFGAFLKHSGFSKFINDFSLTLVGRTSGGPAKVAVIASGLMGMINGSAIANVATTGTITIPLMKRTGYKKEFAGAVEAVASTGGQFTPPIMGAVGFVMAEFLNLSYTYVALASITPALLYYVGLLLAVHFEAKRLGLSGIAKENIPNAMVVIKEQGHLVLPLVSLIGLMFAGFTPLYAAVISIFVTIGASWLRKDTRMGPAKILEAVVEGSKSAISVGVCCVIIGIIIGTVTLTSMGLNMGYLILSIVQGDHIYLAGFLVMIMSAILGMGVPGVAAYVIVQAVAVPVLIKAGALPLIAHLFCLIYALSLIHISEPTRH
;
A
#
# COMPACT_ATOMS: atom_id res chain seq x y z
N VAL A 1 -22.94 -14.88 3.25
CA VAL A 1 -22.43 -15.87 2.28
C VAL A 1 -21.75 -15.15 1.11
N CYS A 2 -22.43 -14.29 0.34
CA CYS A 2 -21.87 -13.60 -0.84
C CYS A 2 -20.57 -12.85 -0.56
N VAL A 3 -20.49 -12.10 0.55
CA VAL A 3 -19.28 -11.34 0.93
C VAL A 3 -18.09 -12.27 1.17
N PHE A 4 -18.30 -13.38 1.87
CA PHE A 4 -17.24 -14.36 2.12
C PHE A 4 -16.78 -15.07 0.85
N GLU A 5 -17.71 -15.42 -0.06
CA GLU A 5 -17.34 -16.04 -1.34
C GLU A 5 -16.59 -15.04 -2.25
N ALA A 6 -17.00 -13.79 -2.29
CA ALA A 6 -16.28 -12.76 -3.01
C ALA A 6 -14.86 -12.56 -2.42
N ALA A 7 -14.74 -12.50 -1.09
CA ALA A 7 -13.45 -12.36 -0.42
C ALA A 7 -12.55 -13.58 -0.62
N ARG A 8 -13.11 -14.81 -0.62
CA ARG A 8 -12.36 -16.04 -0.92
C ARG A 8 -11.72 -15.99 -2.32
N ARG A 9 -12.42 -15.43 -3.30
CA ARG A 9 -11.90 -15.26 -4.66
C ARG A 9 -10.87 -14.13 -4.79
N ALA A 10 -11.04 -13.06 -4.03
CA ALA A 10 -10.13 -11.91 -4.07
C ALA A 10 -8.89 -12.12 -3.20
N SER A 11 -9.07 -12.65 -1.98
CA SER A 11 -8.01 -12.89 -1.00
C SER A 11 -8.47 -13.93 0.03
N GLY A 12 -8.22 -15.22 -0.26
CA GLY A 12 -8.71 -16.33 0.55
C GLY A 12 -8.32 -16.26 2.03
N ASN A 13 -7.09 -15.85 2.33
CA ASN A 13 -6.59 -15.71 3.70
C ASN A 13 -7.39 -14.67 4.50
N LEU A 14 -7.80 -13.56 3.86
CA LEU A 14 -8.59 -12.53 4.49
C LEU A 14 -10.01 -13.01 4.84
N ALA A 15 -10.59 -13.87 3.99
CA ALA A 15 -11.90 -14.47 4.27
C ALA A 15 -11.83 -15.40 5.51
N ILE A 16 -10.76 -16.19 5.64
CA ILE A 16 -10.54 -17.06 6.81
C ILE A 16 -10.39 -16.19 8.07
N LEU A 17 -9.56 -15.17 8.01
CA LEU A 17 -9.36 -14.24 9.13
C LEU A 17 -10.66 -13.59 9.58
N ALA A 18 -11.47 -13.09 8.64
CA ALA A 18 -12.76 -12.50 8.94
C ALA A 18 -13.75 -13.50 9.56
N ALA A 19 -13.71 -14.77 9.12
CA ALA A 19 -14.52 -15.83 9.71
C ALA A 19 -14.13 -16.13 11.17
N VAL A 20 -12.81 -16.15 11.46
CA VAL A 20 -12.29 -16.29 12.83
C VAL A 20 -12.73 -15.13 13.71
N PHE A 21 -12.59 -13.89 13.25
CA PHE A 21 -13.06 -12.71 13.98
C PHE A 21 -14.58 -12.73 14.18
N LEU A 22 -15.34 -13.11 13.16
CA LEU A 22 -16.80 -13.23 13.31
C LEU A 22 -17.18 -14.29 14.35
N ALA A 23 -16.52 -15.44 14.35
CA ALA A 23 -16.74 -16.51 15.34
C ALA A 23 -16.35 -16.05 16.76
N TYR A 24 -15.33 -15.21 16.88
CA TYR A 24 -14.91 -14.67 18.18
C TYR A 24 -16.02 -13.92 18.92
N ASN A 25 -17.02 -13.31 18.24
CA ASN A 25 -18.16 -12.69 18.89
C ASN A 25 -18.95 -13.64 19.81
N TRP A 26 -18.92 -14.94 19.56
CA TRP A 26 -19.60 -15.96 20.39
C TRP A 26 -18.62 -16.74 21.26
N PHE A 27 -17.51 -17.18 20.67
CA PHE A 27 -16.55 -18.04 21.36
C PHE A 27 -15.61 -17.26 22.29
N GLY A 28 -15.47 -15.96 22.11
CA GLY A 28 -14.65 -15.11 22.99
C GLY A 28 -15.13 -15.09 24.46
N ALA A 29 -16.39 -15.45 24.72
CA ALA A 29 -16.90 -15.60 26.08
C ALA A 29 -16.21 -16.74 26.88
N TYR A 30 -15.64 -17.70 26.20
CA TYR A 30 -14.93 -18.82 26.84
C TYR A 30 -13.43 -18.60 26.97
N LEU A 31 -12.89 -17.49 26.45
CA LEU A 31 -11.47 -17.19 26.53
C LEU A 31 -11.12 -16.51 27.87
N PRO A 32 -9.98 -16.86 28.48
CA PRO A 32 -9.56 -16.27 29.74
C PRO A 32 -8.89 -14.89 29.54
N GLY A 33 -8.88 -14.10 30.60
CA GLY A 33 -8.12 -12.84 30.69
C GLY A 33 -8.57 -11.78 29.72
N TYR A 34 -7.63 -11.05 29.14
CA TYR A 34 -7.89 -9.89 28.27
C TYR A 34 -8.58 -10.25 26.93
N PHE A 35 -8.60 -11.52 26.52
CA PHE A 35 -9.31 -11.99 25.34
C PHE A 35 -10.77 -12.36 25.63
N GLY A 36 -11.15 -12.46 26.90
CA GLY A 36 -12.51 -12.79 27.30
C GLY A 36 -13.46 -11.58 27.17
N HIS A 37 -14.72 -11.86 26.80
CA HIS A 37 -15.82 -10.90 26.81
C HIS A 37 -17.16 -11.59 27.11
N ASN A 38 -18.21 -10.83 27.41
CA ASN A 38 -19.50 -11.40 27.87
C ASN A 38 -20.30 -12.14 26.80
N GLY A 39 -19.76 -12.32 25.58
CA GLY A 39 -20.51 -12.89 24.45
C GLY A 39 -21.59 -11.94 23.92
N PHE A 40 -22.03 -12.17 22.69
CA PHE A 40 -23.03 -11.33 22.06
C PHE A 40 -24.14 -12.19 21.43
N THR A 41 -25.38 -11.70 21.50
CA THR A 41 -26.52 -12.32 20.84
C THR A 41 -26.36 -12.20 19.31
N LEU A 42 -26.88 -13.20 18.56
CA LEU A 42 -26.89 -13.19 17.10
C LEU A 42 -27.49 -11.87 16.56
N LYS A 43 -28.59 -11.39 17.16
CA LYS A 43 -29.22 -10.11 16.78
C LYS A 43 -28.25 -8.94 16.90
N ARG A 44 -27.49 -8.84 18.00
CA ARG A 44 -26.52 -7.76 18.23
C ARG A 44 -25.40 -7.81 17.20
N VAL A 45 -24.85 -8.99 16.93
CA VAL A 45 -23.79 -9.18 15.92
C VAL A 45 -24.30 -8.81 14.53
N LEU A 46 -25.49 -9.27 14.13
CA LEU A 46 -26.05 -8.94 12.82
C LEU A 46 -26.32 -7.43 12.65
N ILE A 47 -26.85 -6.77 13.69
CA ILE A 47 -27.08 -5.31 13.64
C ILE A 47 -25.74 -4.57 13.47
N THR A 48 -24.72 -4.91 14.26
CA THR A 48 -23.42 -4.26 14.19
C THR A 48 -22.74 -4.50 12.83
N GLN A 49 -22.79 -5.73 12.32
CA GLN A 49 -22.08 -6.10 11.09
C GLN A 49 -22.76 -5.63 9.81
N PHE A 50 -24.09 -5.65 9.74
CA PHE A 50 -24.81 -5.48 8.47
C PHE A 50 -25.77 -4.28 8.45
N TRP A 51 -26.18 -3.74 9.59
CA TRP A 51 -27.11 -2.60 9.68
C TRP A 51 -26.46 -1.33 10.20
N GLY A 52 -25.33 -1.46 10.90
CA GLY A 52 -24.57 -0.34 11.42
C GLY A 52 -23.47 0.11 10.47
N THR A 53 -22.92 1.29 10.74
CA THR A 53 -21.75 1.86 10.03
C THR A 53 -20.41 1.39 10.60
N GLN A 54 -20.40 0.40 11.48
CA GLN A 54 -19.18 -0.15 12.09
C GLN A 54 -18.74 -1.48 11.49
N GLY A 55 -19.58 -2.12 10.68
CA GLY A 55 -19.32 -3.39 10.02
C GLY A 55 -19.08 -3.25 8.52
N VAL A 56 -19.78 -4.07 7.75
CA VAL A 56 -19.67 -4.15 6.27
C VAL A 56 -19.89 -2.80 5.59
N LEU A 57 -20.83 -1.98 6.09
CA LEU A 57 -21.12 -0.65 5.57
C LEU A 57 -20.32 0.46 6.28
N GLY A 58 -19.21 0.11 6.91
CA GLY A 58 -18.36 1.03 7.67
C GLY A 58 -17.43 1.88 6.79
N THR A 59 -16.50 2.58 7.46
CA THR A 59 -15.53 3.49 6.85
C THR A 59 -14.76 2.86 5.70
N GLY A 60 -14.40 1.57 5.79
CA GLY A 60 -13.64 0.87 4.75
C GLY A 60 -14.31 0.91 3.38
N ILE A 61 -15.60 0.55 3.31
CA ILE A 61 -16.32 0.57 2.02
C ILE A 61 -16.61 2.00 1.57
N GLY A 62 -16.85 2.93 2.51
CA GLY A 62 -17.03 4.36 2.20
C GLY A 62 -15.83 4.94 1.47
N VAL A 63 -14.62 4.74 2.01
CA VAL A 63 -13.36 5.17 1.37
C VAL A 63 -13.14 4.44 0.05
N SER A 64 -13.50 3.15 -0.04
CA SER A 64 -13.36 2.38 -1.28
C SER A 64 -14.24 2.92 -2.40
N ALA A 65 -15.49 3.28 -2.10
CA ALA A 65 -16.43 3.81 -3.08
C ALA A 65 -16.10 5.23 -3.57
N THR A 66 -15.29 5.97 -2.82
CA THR A 66 -14.90 7.35 -3.12
C THR A 66 -13.45 7.43 -3.59
N TYR A 67 -12.52 7.52 -2.65
CA TYR A 67 -11.11 7.79 -2.93
C TYR A 67 -10.44 6.65 -3.69
N ILE A 68 -10.57 5.41 -3.20
CA ILE A 68 -9.84 4.27 -3.76
C ILE A 68 -10.22 4.04 -5.22
N PHE A 69 -11.52 4.07 -5.52
CA PHE A 69 -12.02 3.89 -6.88
C PHE A 69 -11.35 4.88 -7.86
N LEU A 70 -11.39 6.18 -7.54
CA LEU A 70 -10.85 7.21 -8.43
C LEU A 70 -9.33 7.12 -8.59
N PHE A 71 -8.59 6.85 -7.51
CA PHE A 71 -7.13 6.75 -7.59
C PHE A 71 -6.67 5.48 -8.30
N VAL A 72 -7.39 4.36 -8.18
CA VAL A 72 -7.10 3.14 -8.93
C VAL A 72 -7.38 3.36 -10.42
N VAL A 73 -8.47 4.04 -10.77
CA VAL A 73 -8.77 4.44 -12.15
C VAL A 73 -7.69 5.39 -12.68
N PHE A 74 -7.30 6.42 -11.92
CA PHE A 74 -6.21 7.32 -12.29
C PHE A 74 -4.90 6.56 -12.57
N GLY A 75 -4.54 5.60 -11.71
CA GLY A 75 -3.37 4.73 -11.92
C GLY A 75 -3.45 3.93 -13.23
N ALA A 76 -4.64 3.41 -13.59
CA ALA A 76 -4.85 2.73 -14.85
C ALA A 76 -4.67 3.67 -16.06
N PHE A 77 -5.16 4.91 -15.98
CA PHE A 77 -4.95 5.91 -17.02
C PHE A 77 -3.46 6.25 -17.20
N LEU A 78 -2.73 6.44 -16.10
CA LEU A 78 -1.27 6.65 -16.14
C LEU A 78 -0.56 5.46 -16.78
N LYS A 79 -0.93 4.23 -16.44
CA LYS A 79 -0.36 3.02 -17.04
C LYS A 79 -0.57 2.98 -18.57
N HIS A 80 -1.80 3.22 -19.03
CA HIS A 80 -2.14 3.20 -20.46
C HIS A 80 -1.58 4.39 -21.26
N SER A 81 -1.20 5.49 -20.60
CA SER A 81 -0.51 6.63 -21.23
C SER A 81 0.95 6.36 -21.58
N GLY A 82 1.54 5.25 -21.09
CA GLY A 82 2.96 4.94 -21.26
C GLY A 82 3.85 5.41 -20.12
N PHE A 83 3.30 5.89 -19.02
CA PHE A 83 4.03 6.38 -17.85
C PHE A 83 4.98 5.33 -17.26
N SER A 84 4.60 4.04 -17.27
CA SER A 84 5.46 2.96 -16.77
C SER A 84 6.79 2.86 -17.56
N LYS A 85 6.74 3.05 -18.88
CA LYS A 85 7.95 3.08 -19.72
C LYS A 85 8.82 4.29 -19.36
N PHE A 86 8.21 5.47 -19.23
CA PHE A 86 8.91 6.68 -18.82
C PHE A 86 9.67 6.49 -17.51
N ILE A 87 9.00 5.94 -16.48
CA ILE A 87 9.62 5.70 -15.17
C ILE A 87 10.82 4.74 -15.27
N ASN A 88 10.69 3.66 -16.03
CA ASN A 88 11.81 2.72 -16.23
C ASN A 88 12.98 3.39 -16.96
N ASP A 89 12.74 4.08 -18.07
CA ASP A 89 13.78 4.76 -18.84
C ASP A 89 14.43 5.87 -18.01
N PHE A 90 13.66 6.64 -17.27
CA PHE A 90 14.16 7.69 -16.36
C PHE A 90 15.03 7.09 -15.23
N SER A 91 14.58 6.01 -14.60
CA SER A 91 15.35 5.32 -13.55
C SER A 91 16.67 4.77 -14.09
N LEU A 92 16.68 4.24 -15.32
CA LEU A 92 17.90 3.81 -16.01
C LEU A 92 18.89 4.96 -16.18
N THR A 93 18.42 6.15 -16.54
CA THR A 93 19.30 7.32 -16.73
C THR A 93 19.92 7.79 -15.43
N LEU A 94 19.18 7.70 -14.30
CA LEU A 94 19.64 8.19 -13.01
C LEU A 94 20.73 7.30 -12.38
N VAL A 95 20.48 6.01 -12.31
CA VAL A 95 21.30 5.10 -11.50
C VAL A 95 21.90 3.92 -12.28
N GLY A 96 21.52 3.74 -13.54
CA GLY A 96 21.93 2.57 -14.34
C GLY A 96 23.43 2.36 -14.44
N ARG A 97 24.24 3.43 -14.46
CA ARG A 97 25.72 3.39 -14.53
C ARG A 97 26.40 3.06 -13.21
N THR A 98 25.71 3.22 -12.10
CA THR A 98 26.32 3.01 -10.77
C THR A 98 26.51 1.53 -10.49
N SER A 99 27.48 1.17 -9.61
CA SER A 99 27.62 -0.21 -9.13
C SER A 99 26.27 -0.73 -8.64
N GLY A 100 25.85 -1.88 -9.15
CA GLY A 100 24.53 -2.44 -8.90
C GLY A 100 23.38 -1.70 -9.57
N GLY A 101 23.66 -0.96 -10.66
CA GLY A 101 22.69 -0.18 -11.42
C GLY A 101 21.35 -0.86 -11.65
N PRO A 102 21.30 -2.08 -12.19
CA PRO A 102 20.04 -2.80 -12.44
C PRO A 102 19.13 -2.93 -11.24
N ALA A 103 19.68 -3.27 -10.07
CA ALA A 103 18.88 -3.40 -8.85
C ALA A 103 18.46 -2.03 -8.28
N LYS A 104 19.29 -1.00 -8.42
CA LYS A 104 18.88 0.38 -8.04
C LYS A 104 17.80 0.92 -8.96
N VAL A 105 17.85 0.60 -10.26
CA VAL A 105 16.78 0.91 -11.21
C VAL A 105 15.48 0.25 -10.77
N ALA A 106 15.53 -1.03 -10.39
CA ALA A 106 14.35 -1.71 -9.85
C ALA A 106 13.79 -0.99 -8.61
N VAL A 107 14.64 -0.60 -7.66
CA VAL A 107 14.21 0.12 -6.44
C VAL A 107 13.51 1.43 -6.78
N ILE A 108 14.09 2.25 -7.65
CA ILE A 108 13.51 3.56 -8.00
C ILE A 108 12.25 3.39 -8.85
N ALA A 109 12.30 2.55 -9.90
CA ALA A 109 11.16 2.35 -10.78
C ALA A 109 9.97 1.75 -10.04
N SER A 110 10.19 0.70 -9.23
CA SER A 110 9.13 0.07 -8.45
C SER A 110 8.62 0.97 -7.32
N GLY A 111 9.47 1.80 -6.73
CA GLY A 111 9.03 2.82 -5.77
C GLY A 111 8.08 3.84 -6.38
N LEU A 112 8.47 4.41 -7.52
CA LEU A 112 7.66 5.40 -8.23
C LEU A 112 6.36 4.82 -8.82
N MET A 113 6.41 3.58 -9.33
CA MET A 113 5.19 2.92 -9.82
C MET A 113 4.31 2.43 -8.68
N GLY A 114 4.91 1.93 -7.59
CA GLY A 114 4.20 1.41 -6.42
C GLY A 114 3.36 2.46 -5.72
N MET A 115 3.83 3.72 -5.66
CA MET A 115 3.04 4.83 -5.09
C MET A 115 1.74 5.09 -5.87
N ILE A 116 1.72 4.78 -7.17
CA ILE A 116 0.56 4.97 -8.06
C ILE A 116 -0.35 3.75 -8.01
N ASN A 117 0.21 2.55 -8.17
CA ASN A 117 -0.54 1.30 -8.20
C ASN A 117 -1.23 0.98 -6.86
N GLY A 118 -0.65 1.40 -5.74
CA GLY A 118 -1.16 1.15 -4.40
C GLY A 118 -1.23 -0.34 -3.99
N SER A 119 -0.71 -1.24 -4.82
CA SER A 119 -0.67 -2.68 -4.59
C SER A 119 0.72 -3.21 -4.93
N ALA A 120 1.41 -3.78 -3.95
CA ALA A 120 2.73 -4.38 -4.16
C ALA A 120 2.66 -5.51 -5.20
N ILE A 121 1.64 -6.37 -5.15
CA ILE A 121 1.45 -7.50 -6.07
C ILE A 121 1.28 -7.00 -7.51
N ALA A 122 0.41 -6.02 -7.73
CA ALA A 122 0.21 -5.44 -9.05
C ALA A 122 1.47 -4.73 -9.56
N ASN A 123 2.25 -4.12 -8.67
CA ASN A 123 3.49 -3.47 -9.03
C ASN A 123 4.56 -4.47 -9.43
N VAL A 124 4.78 -5.54 -8.67
CA VAL A 124 5.70 -6.64 -9.06
C VAL A 124 5.30 -7.24 -10.40
N ALA A 125 4.00 -7.42 -10.66
CA ALA A 125 3.52 -7.95 -11.94
C ALA A 125 3.78 -7.00 -13.13
N THR A 126 3.95 -5.70 -12.90
CA THR A 126 4.22 -4.71 -13.96
C THR A 126 5.70 -4.39 -14.10
N THR A 127 6.36 -3.92 -13.05
CA THR A 127 7.78 -3.54 -13.07
C THR A 127 8.70 -4.75 -13.02
N GLY A 128 8.36 -5.77 -12.24
CA GLY A 128 9.17 -6.97 -12.05
C GLY A 128 9.39 -7.79 -13.33
N THR A 129 8.46 -7.74 -14.28
CA THR A 129 8.64 -8.38 -15.60
C THR A 129 9.83 -7.82 -16.38
N ILE A 130 10.24 -6.59 -16.09
CA ILE A 130 11.38 -5.91 -16.72
C ILE A 130 12.61 -5.97 -15.80
N THR A 131 12.42 -5.60 -14.53
CA THR A 131 13.53 -5.39 -13.59
C THR A 131 14.17 -6.69 -13.10
N ILE A 132 13.38 -7.73 -12.84
CA ILE A 132 13.89 -9.03 -12.38
C ILE A 132 14.79 -9.69 -13.46
N PRO A 133 14.37 -9.81 -14.74
CA PRO A 133 15.26 -10.30 -15.79
C PRO A 133 16.52 -9.44 -15.95
N LEU A 134 16.41 -8.10 -15.81
CA LEU A 134 17.53 -7.19 -15.90
C LEU A 134 18.58 -7.46 -14.80
N MET A 135 18.13 -7.61 -13.54
CA MET A 135 19.01 -7.96 -12.42
C MET A 135 19.65 -9.34 -12.60
N LYS A 136 18.91 -10.34 -13.06
CA LYS A 136 19.43 -11.70 -13.30
C LYS A 136 20.52 -11.71 -14.36
N ARG A 137 20.34 -10.98 -15.48
CA ARG A 137 21.34 -10.88 -16.57
C ARG A 137 22.64 -10.24 -16.13
N THR A 138 22.62 -9.41 -15.09
CA THR A 138 23.79 -8.72 -14.55
C THR A 138 24.49 -9.45 -13.41
N GLY A 139 24.02 -10.66 -13.05
CA GLY A 139 24.70 -11.54 -12.10
C GLY A 139 24.07 -11.62 -10.71
N TYR A 140 22.93 -10.99 -10.48
CA TYR A 140 22.21 -11.19 -9.21
C TYR A 140 21.52 -12.55 -9.17
N LYS A 141 21.50 -13.17 -7.99
CA LYS A 141 20.72 -14.39 -7.75
C LYS A 141 19.23 -14.10 -7.93
N LYS A 142 18.48 -15.09 -8.44
CA LYS A 142 17.04 -14.95 -8.72
C LYS A 142 16.22 -14.61 -7.47
N GLU A 143 16.59 -15.19 -6.31
CA GLU A 143 15.96 -14.93 -5.02
C GLU A 143 16.16 -13.49 -4.58
N PHE A 144 17.38 -12.96 -4.70
CA PHE A 144 17.69 -11.57 -4.39
C PHE A 144 16.96 -10.59 -5.32
N ALA A 145 16.94 -10.88 -6.62
CA ALA A 145 16.22 -10.05 -7.59
C ALA A 145 14.72 -9.99 -7.30
N GLY A 146 14.11 -11.13 -6.95
CA GLY A 146 12.71 -11.18 -6.52
C GLY A 146 12.46 -10.41 -5.21
N ALA A 147 13.35 -10.56 -4.23
CA ALA A 147 13.24 -9.87 -2.95
C ALA A 147 13.36 -8.34 -3.10
N VAL A 148 14.32 -7.85 -3.89
CA VAL A 148 14.47 -6.41 -4.16
C VAL A 148 13.21 -5.83 -4.79
N GLU A 149 12.64 -6.50 -5.77
CA GLU A 149 11.43 -6.06 -6.45
C GLU A 149 10.22 -6.06 -5.51
N ALA A 150 10.05 -7.11 -4.70
CA ALA A 150 8.96 -7.21 -3.73
C ALA A 150 9.04 -6.12 -2.66
N VAL A 151 10.23 -5.89 -2.08
CA VAL A 151 10.47 -4.86 -1.07
C VAL A 151 10.26 -3.47 -1.65
N ALA A 152 10.82 -3.17 -2.83
CA ALA A 152 10.65 -1.87 -3.50
C ALA A 152 9.18 -1.58 -3.82
N SER A 153 8.44 -2.59 -4.30
CA SER A 153 7.02 -2.48 -4.61
C SER A 153 6.17 -2.24 -3.36
N THR A 154 6.52 -2.87 -2.25
CA THR A 154 5.82 -2.69 -0.96
C THR A 154 5.98 -1.27 -0.42
N GLY A 155 7.19 -0.71 -0.50
CA GLY A 155 7.46 0.67 -0.06
C GLY A 155 6.61 1.72 -0.76
N GLY A 156 6.23 1.49 -2.01
CA GLY A 156 5.35 2.39 -2.77
C GLY A 156 4.00 2.65 -2.09
N GLN A 157 3.47 1.69 -1.35
CA GLN A 157 2.15 1.81 -0.70
C GLN A 157 2.09 2.88 0.40
N PHE A 158 3.21 3.30 0.97
CA PHE A 158 3.28 4.40 1.95
C PHE A 158 4.14 5.58 1.47
N THR A 159 4.50 5.58 0.20
CA THR A 159 5.32 6.66 -0.39
C THR A 159 4.42 7.75 -0.98
N PRO A 160 4.55 9.01 -0.53
CA PRO A 160 3.86 10.14 -1.14
C PRO A 160 4.29 10.32 -2.61
N PRO A 161 3.46 10.97 -3.45
CA PRO A 161 2.26 11.75 -3.13
C PRO A 161 0.94 10.97 -3.09
N ILE A 162 0.87 9.72 -3.57
CA ILE A 162 -0.41 9.01 -3.69
C ILE A 162 -0.58 7.97 -2.57
N MET A 163 0.51 7.32 -2.11
CA MET A 163 0.49 6.30 -1.04
C MET A 163 -0.49 5.15 -1.30
N GLY A 164 -0.85 4.95 -2.57
CA GLY A 164 -1.96 4.08 -2.92
C GLY A 164 -3.25 4.45 -2.19
N ALA A 165 -4.05 3.45 -1.84
CA ALA A 165 -5.32 3.67 -1.13
C ALA A 165 -5.16 3.87 0.38
N VAL A 166 -4.04 3.42 0.97
CA VAL A 166 -3.86 3.36 2.43
C VAL A 166 -3.80 4.75 3.06
N GLY A 167 -3.15 5.71 2.38
CA GLY A 167 -3.04 7.09 2.87
C GLY A 167 -4.39 7.78 3.04
N PHE A 168 -5.36 7.50 2.15
CA PHE A 168 -6.71 8.05 2.24
C PHE A 168 -7.50 7.44 3.39
N VAL A 169 -7.38 6.13 3.57
CA VAL A 169 -7.99 5.43 4.70
C VAL A 169 -7.44 5.97 6.02
N MET A 170 -6.13 6.21 6.10
CA MET A 170 -5.50 6.80 7.28
C MET A 170 -5.98 8.21 7.56
N ALA A 171 -6.09 9.07 6.55
CA ALA A 171 -6.59 10.43 6.67
C ALA A 171 -8.02 10.46 7.22
N GLU A 172 -8.87 9.55 6.75
CA GLU A 172 -10.26 9.42 7.21
C GLU A 172 -10.34 8.96 8.67
N PHE A 173 -9.59 7.93 9.07
CA PHE A 173 -9.57 7.47 10.46
C PHE A 173 -9.05 8.51 11.45
N LEU A 174 -8.07 9.31 11.02
CA LEU A 174 -7.48 10.37 11.84
C LEU A 174 -8.29 11.68 11.77
N ASN A 175 -9.27 11.77 10.87
CA ASN A 175 -9.96 13.02 10.54
C ASN A 175 -8.99 14.18 10.24
N LEU A 176 -7.93 13.88 9.49
CA LEU A 176 -6.90 14.82 9.05
C LEU A 176 -6.96 15.02 7.54
N SER A 177 -6.44 16.16 7.07
CA SER A 177 -6.25 16.34 5.63
C SER A 177 -5.27 15.33 5.08
N TYR A 178 -5.56 14.78 3.90
CA TYR A 178 -4.65 13.85 3.23
C TYR A 178 -3.25 14.44 3.01
N THR A 179 -3.18 15.72 2.67
CA THR A 179 -1.90 16.43 2.46
C THR A 179 -1.01 16.37 3.70
N TYR A 180 -1.59 16.49 4.90
CA TYR A 180 -0.85 16.40 6.15
C TYR A 180 -0.30 14.99 6.39
N VAL A 181 -1.11 13.95 6.13
CA VAL A 181 -0.68 12.54 6.21
C VAL A 181 0.43 12.26 5.20
N ALA A 182 0.29 12.73 3.97
CA ALA A 182 1.29 12.56 2.93
C ALA A 182 2.63 13.22 3.31
N LEU A 183 2.61 14.46 3.81
CA LEU A 183 3.82 15.15 4.25
C LEU A 183 4.53 14.42 5.40
N ALA A 184 3.77 13.93 6.38
CA ALA A 184 4.34 13.15 7.49
C ALA A 184 4.97 11.83 7.03
N SER A 185 4.47 11.24 5.94
CA SER A 185 4.96 9.99 5.38
C SER A 185 6.27 10.13 4.58
N ILE A 186 6.69 11.36 4.22
CA ILE A 186 7.92 11.59 3.45
C ILE A 186 9.14 11.04 4.17
N THR A 187 9.29 11.35 5.46
CA THR A 187 10.46 10.95 6.23
C THR A 187 10.62 9.42 6.32
N PRO A 188 9.60 8.65 6.75
CA PRO A 188 9.74 7.20 6.80
C PRO A 188 9.90 6.58 5.41
N ALA A 189 9.27 7.11 4.37
CA ALA A 189 9.44 6.64 3.00
C ALA A 189 10.89 6.85 2.50
N LEU A 190 11.47 8.03 2.74
CA LEU A 190 12.86 8.30 2.39
C LEU A 190 13.82 7.37 3.11
N LEU A 191 13.65 7.17 4.42
CA LEU A 191 14.51 6.26 5.20
C LEU A 191 14.42 4.83 4.69
N TYR A 192 13.22 4.37 4.31
CA TYR A 192 13.00 3.05 3.76
C TYR A 192 13.76 2.85 2.44
N TYR A 193 13.60 3.77 1.47
CA TYR A 193 14.27 3.66 0.18
C TYR A 193 15.77 3.89 0.27
N VAL A 194 16.25 4.77 1.12
CA VAL A 194 17.69 4.94 1.38
C VAL A 194 18.27 3.64 1.95
N GLY A 195 17.61 3.02 2.93
CA GLY A 195 18.03 1.72 3.46
C GLY A 195 18.09 0.63 2.38
N LEU A 196 17.05 0.55 1.54
CA LEU A 196 17.01 -0.42 0.45
C LEU A 196 18.09 -0.16 -0.63
N LEU A 197 18.32 1.09 -1.02
CA LEU A 197 19.38 1.47 -1.94
C LEU A 197 20.77 1.15 -1.40
N LEU A 198 21.00 1.35 -0.10
CA LEU A 198 22.25 0.98 0.56
C LEU A 198 22.43 -0.55 0.58
N ALA A 199 21.41 -1.31 0.95
CA ALA A 199 21.46 -2.78 0.95
C ALA A 199 21.81 -3.33 -0.44
N VAL A 200 21.14 -2.83 -1.49
CA VAL A 200 21.41 -3.20 -2.88
C VAL A 200 22.83 -2.77 -3.32
N HIS A 201 23.29 -1.60 -2.88
CA HIS A 201 24.63 -1.10 -3.21
C HIS A 201 25.73 -1.96 -2.60
N PHE A 202 25.61 -2.30 -1.32
CA PHE A 202 26.60 -3.15 -0.65
C PHE A 202 26.60 -4.58 -1.18
N GLU A 203 25.43 -5.13 -1.49
CA GLU A 203 25.36 -6.45 -2.14
C GLU A 203 26.01 -6.45 -3.53
N ALA A 204 25.79 -5.40 -4.33
CA ALA A 204 26.46 -5.24 -5.61
C ALA A 204 27.99 -5.19 -5.46
N LYS A 205 28.50 -4.45 -4.48
CA LYS A 205 29.93 -4.40 -4.17
C LYS A 205 30.47 -5.76 -3.71
N ARG A 206 29.71 -6.47 -2.87
CA ARG A 206 30.07 -7.81 -2.41
C ARG A 206 30.23 -8.81 -3.56
N LEU A 207 29.36 -8.69 -4.57
CA LEU A 207 29.36 -9.55 -5.74
C LEU A 207 30.29 -9.05 -6.88
N GLY A 208 30.92 -7.88 -6.74
CA GLY A 208 31.76 -7.28 -7.77
C GLY A 208 30.97 -6.81 -9.01
N LEU A 209 29.67 -6.52 -8.87
CA LEU A 209 28.82 -6.17 -9.99
C LEU A 209 29.03 -4.70 -10.40
N SER A 210 29.23 -4.51 -11.71
CA SER A 210 29.30 -3.19 -12.33
C SER A 210 27.91 -2.66 -12.70
N GLY A 211 27.85 -1.38 -13.14
CA GLY A 211 26.65 -0.80 -13.72
C GLY A 211 26.41 -1.27 -15.16
N ILE A 212 25.32 -0.81 -15.73
CA ILE A 212 24.96 -1.04 -17.14
C ILE A 212 25.90 -0.20 -18.03
N ALA A 213 26.38 -0.78 -19.15
CA ALA A 213 27.20 -0.09 -20.12
C ALA A 213 26.47 1.15 -20.67
N LYS A 214 27.23 2.23 -20.90
CA LYS A 214 26.71 3.54 -21.34
C LYS A 214 25.84 3.44 -22.59
N GLU A 215 26.22 2.53 -23.49
CA GLU A 215 25.55 2.30 -24.77
C GLU A 215 24.12 1.78 -24.63
N ASN A 216 23.82 1.09 -23.51
CA ASN A 216 22.52 0.49 -23.22
C ASN A 216 21.63 1.40 -22.35
N ILE A 217 22.07 2.62 -22.03
CA ILE A 217 21.33 3.57 -21.23
C ILE A 217 20.84 4.70 -22.13
N PRO A 218 19.52 4.96 -22.16
CA PRO A 218 18.97 6.06 -22.95
C PRO A 218 19.53 7.42 -22.45
N ASN A 219 19.64 8.38 -23.35
CA ASN A 219 20.06 9.72 -22.98
C ASN A 219 18.96 10.41 -22.16
N ALA A 220 19.31 10.90 -20.96
CA ALA A 220 18.36 11.54 -20.05
C ALA A 220 17.61 12.70 -20.70
N MET A 221 18.29 13.54 -21.49
CA MET A 221 17.66 14.67 -22.17
C MET A 221 16.65 14.20 -23.23
N VAL A 222 16.92 13.09 -23.92
CA VAL A 222 16.00 12.51 -24.90
C VAL A 222 14.76 11.96 -24.18
N VAL A 223 14.94 11.20 -23.08
CA VAL A 223 13.85 10.65 -22.28
C VAL A 223 12.94 11.77 -21.76
N ILE A 224 13.51 12.83 -21.17
CA ILE A 224 12.75 13.97 -20.66
C ILE A 224 12.04 14.71 -21.81
N LYS A 225 12.71 14.94 -22.93
CA LYS A 225 12.13 15.65 -24.08
C LYS A 225 11.02 14.85 -24.76
N GLU A 226 11.16 13.53 -24.81
CA GLU A 226 10.19 12.66 -25.49
C GLU A 226 9.03 12.23 -24.60
N GLN A 227 9.29 11.98 -23.31
CA GLN A 227 8.31 11.36 -22.41
C GLN A 227 7.97 12.22 -21.20
N GLY A 228 8.67 13.35 -20.96
CA GLY A 228 8.49 14.20 -19.77
C GLY A 228 7.09 14.80 -19.62
N HIS A 229 6.34 14.96 -20.72
CA HIS A 229 4.94 15.39 -20.68
C HIS A 229 4.03 14.44 -19.87
N LEU A 230 4.42 13.18 -19.70
CA LEU A 230 3.70 12.21 -18.90
C LEU A 230 3.79 12.48 -17.38
N VAL A 231 4.65 13.39 -16.93
CA VAL A 231 4.71 13.84 -15.53
C VAL A 231 3.59 14.85 -15.21
N LEU A 232 3.05 15.55 -16.21
CA LEU A 232 2.01 16.58 -16.03
C LEU A 232 0.82 16.13 -15.17
N PRO A 233 0.27 14.91 -15.32
CA PRO A 233 -0.81 14.45 -14.46
C PRO A 233 -0.45 14.41 -12.97
N LEU A 234 0.77 13.97 -12.65
CA LEU A 234 1.24 13.94 -11.25
C LEU A 234 1.46 15.36 -10.71
N VAL A 235 2.04 16.24 -11.51
CA VAL A 235 2.21 17.65 -11.15
C VAL A 235 0.84 18.31 -10.94
N SER A 236 -0.15 18.03 -11.80
CA SER A 236 -1.52 18.49 -11.64
C SER A 236 -2.15 17.99 -10.34
N LEU A 237 -2.01 16.69 -10.04
CA LEU A 237 -2.54 16.09 -8.82
C LEU A 237 -1.96 16.77 -7.57
N ILE A 238 -0.64 16.83 -7.51
CA ILE A 238 0.08 17.42 -6.37
C ILE A 238 -0.24 18.92 -6.25
N GLY A 239 -0.18 19.65 -7.36
CA GLY A 239 -0.46 21.08 -7.38
C GLY A 239 -1.86 21.44 -6.91
N LEU A 240 -2.87 20.72 -7.35
CA LEU A 240 -4.26 20.89 -6.92
C LEU A 240 -4.44 20.59 -5.43
N MET A 241 -3.80 19.54 -4.92
CA MET A 241 -3.86 19.21 -3.49
C MET A 241 -3.19 20.28 -2.62
N PHE A 242 -2.04 20.82 -3.04
CA PHE A 242 -1.39 21.95 -2.35
C PHE A 242 -2.17 23.28 -2.47
N ALA A 243 -2.93 23.44 -3.55
CA ALA A 243 -3.85 24.57 -3.71
C ALA A 243 -5.12 24.45 -2.84
N GLY A 244 -5.27 23.36 -2.05
CA GLY A 244 -6.39 23.17 -1.12
C GLY A 244 -7.61 22.47 -1.70
N PHE A 245 -7.53 21.98 -2.94
CA PHE A 245 -8.63 21.18 -3.50
C PHE A 245 -8.68 19.79 -2.87
N THR A 246 -9.88 19.18 -2.85
CA THR A 246 -10.05 17.84 -2.33
C THR A 246 -9.30 16.81 -3.19
N PRO A 247 -8.77 15.72 -2.61
CA PRO A 247 -8.09 14.66 -3.36
C PRO A 247 -8.96 14.06 -4.47
N LEU A 248 -10.28 13.95 -4.26
CA LEU A 248 -11.23 13.48 -5.27
C LEU A 248 -11.26 14.38 -6.50
N TYR A 249 -11.40 15.69 -6.27
CA TYR A 249 -11.38 16.68 -7.35
C TYR A 249 -10.04 16.65 -8.09
N ALA A 250 -8.93 16.65 -7.35
CA ALA A 250 -7.59 16.59 -7.92
C ALA A 250 -7.39 15.33 -8.78
N ALA A 251 -7.88 14.17 -8.34
CA ALA A 251 -7.79 12.92 -9.10
C ALA A 251 -8.59 12.98 -10.41
N VAL A 252 -9.83 13.48 -10.37
CA VAL A 252 -10.68 13.61 -11.57
C VAL A 252 -10.02 14.52 -12.61
N ILE A 253 -9.57 15.71 -12.18
CA ILE A 253 -8.87 16.64 -13.10
C ILE A 253 -7.60 16.00 -13.65
N SER A 254 -6.83 15.29 -12.83
CA SER A 254 -5.60 14.63 -13.26
C SER A 254 -5.83 13.50 -14.25
N ILE A 255 -6.99 12.82 -14.23
CA ILE A 255 -7.40 11.88 -15.29
C ILE A 255 -7.55 12.62 -16.63
N PHE A 256 -8.26 13.76 -16.65
CA PHE A 256 -8.40 14.56 -17.87
C PHE A 256 -7.05 15.12 -18.34
N VAL A 257 -6.19 15.57 -17.41
CA VAL A 257 -4.83 15.99 -17.74
C VAL A 257 -4.02 14.82 -18.31
N THR A 258 -4.20 13.57 -17.84
CA THR A 258 -3.54 12.39 -18.41
C THR A 258 -3.93 12.18 -19.87
N ILE A 259 -5.22 12.27 -20.18
CA ILE A 259 -5.73 12.15 -21.55
C ILE A 259 -5.13 13.27 -22.41
N GLY A 260 -5.23 14.53 -21.98
CA GLY A 260 -4.70 15.69 -22.70
C GLY A 260 -3.18 15.62 -22.92
N ALA A 261 -2.42 15.26 -21.87
CA ALA A 261 -0.98 15.10 -21.96
C ALA A 261 -0.61 13.97 -22.93
N SER A 262 -1.35 12.87 -22.96
CA SER A 262 -1.09 11.76 -23.89
C SER A 262 -1.22 12.18 -25.37
N TRP A 263 -2.00 13.22 -25.67
CA TRP A 263 -2.21 13.70 -27.04
C TRP A 263 -1.09 14.61 -27.54
N LEU A 264 -0.19 15.06 -26.64
CA LEU A 264 0.96 15.88 -27.05
C LEU A 264 1.93 15.11 -27.97
N ARG A 265 1.90 13.77 -27.93
CA ARG A 265 2.73 12.91 -28.79
C ARG A 265 1.95 11.76 -29.39
N LYS A 266 2.31 11.39 -30.63
CA LYS A 266 1.66 10.28 -31.36
C LYS A 266 1.84 8.93 -30.65
N ASP A 267 3.02 8.68 -30.10
CA ASP A 267 3.39 7.40 -29.47
C ASP A 267 2.67 7.15 -28.14
N THR A 268 2.33 8.20 -27.41
CA THR A 268 1.62 8.13 -26.12
C THR A 268 0.11 8.33 -26.25
N ARG A 269 -0.38 8.66 -27.44
CA ARG A 269 -1.76 9.05 -27.66
C ARG A 269 -2.76 7.97 -27.22
N MET A 270 -3.66 8.35 -26.33
CA MET A 270 -4.79 7.54 -25.90
C MET A 270 -5.99 7.82 -26.83
N GLY A 271 -6.33 6.85 -27.67
CA GLY A 271 -7.58 6.86 -28.44
C GLY A 271 -8.75 6.36 -27.60
N PRO A 272 -10.01 6.44 -28.13
CA PRO A 272 -11.19 6.01 -27.39
C PRO A 272 -11.12 4.57 -26.85
N ALA A 273 -10.53 3.65 -27.60
CA ALA A 273 -10.36 2.26 -27.20
C ALA A 273 -9.46 2.15 -25.96
N LYS A 274 -8.28 2.81 -25.95
CA LYS A 274 -7.37 2.83 -24.79
C LYS A 274 -7.98 3.51 -23.56
N ILE A 275 -8.80 4.55 -23.78
CA ILE A 275 -9.53 5.21 -22.69
C ILE A 275 -10.53 4.23 -22.06
N LEU A 276 -11.28 3.50 -22.89
CA LEU A 276 -12.21 2.48 -22.40
C LEU A 276 -11.49 1.34 -21.68
N GLU A 277 -10.36 0.86 -22.23
CA GLU A 277 -9.53 -0.15 -21.58
C GLU A 277 -9.03 0.33 -20.21
N ALA A 278 -8.57 1.57 -20.08
CA ALA A 278 -8.13 2.14 -18.80
C ALA A 278 -9.27 2.21 -17.78
N VAL A 279 -10.47 2.61 -18.19
CA VAL A 279 -11.66 2.62 -17.32
C VAL A 279 -12.02 1.21 -16.88
N VAL A 280 -12.06 0.26 -17.80
CA VAL A 280 -12.41 -1.15 -17.51
C VAL A 280 -11.36 -1.79 -16.57
N GLU A 281 -10.07 -1.60 -16.85
CA GLU A 281 -8.99 -2.13 -16.01
C GLU A 281 -9.02 -1.51 -14.60
N GLY A 282 -9.14 -0.18 -14.52
CA GLY A 282 -9.23 0.54 -13.25
C GLY A 282 -10.44 0.10 -12.44
N SER A 283 -11.61 -0.01 -13.05
CA SER A 283 -12.84 -0.47 -12.39
C SER A 283 -12.72 -1.92 -11.88
N LYS A 284 -12.17 -2.83 -12.68
CA LYS A 284 -11.93 -4.22 -12.26
C LYS A 284 -10.97 -4.30 -11.07
N SER A 285 -9.90 -3.52 -11.10
CA SER A 285 -8.95 -3.46 -9.99
C SER A 285 -9.58 -2.87 -8.71
N ALA A 286 -10.41 -1.84 -8.85
CA ALA A 286 -11.13 -1.24 -7.74
C ALA A 286 -12.14 -2.20 -7.08
N ILE A 287 -12.82 -3.07 -7.86
CA ILE A 287 -13.72 -4.10 -7.32
C ILE A 287 -12.96 -5.02 -6.35
N SER A 288 -11.77 -5.48 -6.73
CA SER A 288 -10.98 -6.36 -5.86
C SER A 288 -10.64 -5.71 -4.52
N VAL A 289 -10.26 -4.42 -4.55
CA VAL A 289 -9.99 -3.66 -3.32
C VAL A 289 -11.27 -3.42 -2.53
N GLY A 290 -12.38 -3.11 -3.20
CA GLY A 290 -13.68 -2.94 -2.57
C GLY A 290 -14.14 -4.18 -1.81
N VAL A 291 -13.98 -5.37 -2.40
CA VAL A 291 -14.28 -6.65 -1.73
C VAL A 291 -13.42 -6.82 -0.47
N CYS A 292 -12.13 -6.48 -0.53
CA CYS A 292 -11.28 -6.49 0.66
C CYS A 292 -11.79 -5.50 1.73
N CYS A 293 -12.21 -4.31 1.36
CA CYS A 293 -12.76 -3.31 2.29
C CYS A 293 -14.05 -3.78 2.96
N VAL A 294 -14.93 -4.45 2.23
CA VAL A 294 -16.17 -5.03 2.76
C VAL A 294 -15.89 -6.11 3.80
N ILE A 295 -15.01 -7.06 3.50
CA ILE A 295 -14.71 -8.16 4.43
C ILE A 295 -13.95 -7.66 5.67
N ILE A 296 -13.10 -6.65 5.52
CA ILE A 296 -12.42 -5.99 6.64
C ILE A 296 -13.43 -5.31 7.58
N GLY A 297 -14.51 -4.76 7.03
CA GLY A 297 -15.60 -4.22 7.83
C GLY A 297 -16.11 -5.20 8.89
N ILE A 298 -16.15 -6.50 8.59
CA ILE A 298 -16.52 -7.55 9.56
C ILE A 298 -15.49 -7.63 10.71
N ILE A 299 -14.20 -7.52 10.38
CA ILE A 299 -13.13 -7.53 11.39
C ILE A 299 -13.23 -6.30 12.28
N ILE A 300 -13.38 -5.11 11.71
CA ILE A 300 -13.55 -3.85 12.46
C ILE A 300 -14.77 -3.93 13.36
N GLY A 301 -15.91 -4.33 12.81
CA GLY A 301 -17.15 -4.46 13.56
C GLY A 301 -17.02 -5.41 14.76
N THR A 302 -16.30 -6.50 14.60
CA THR A 302 -15.99 -7.43 15.70
C THR A 302 -15.07 -6.79 16.72
N VAL A 303 -13.95 -6.21 16.30
CA VAL A 303 -12.98 -5.56 17.21
C VAL A 303 -13.63 -4.42 18.00
N THR A 304 -14.49 -3.65 17.34
CA THR A 304 -15.24 -2.56 18.00
C THR A 304 -16.26 -3.11 18.99
N LEU A 305 -17.03 -4.13 18.60
CA LEU A 305 -18.07 -4.72 19.44
C LEU A 305 -17.50 -5.39 20.69
N THR A 306 -16.37 -6.08 20.54
CA THR A 306 -15.68 -6.81 21.63
C THR A 306 -14.71 -5.96 22.43
N SER A 307 -14.46 -4.72 22.02
CA SER A 307 -13.40 -3.84 22.57
C SER A 307 -12.00 -4.49 22.58
N MET A 308 -11.76 -5.42 21.65
CA MET A 308 -10.52 -6.20 21.59
C MET A 308 -9.27 -5.31 21.50
N GLY A 309 -9.31 -4.22 20.71
CA GLY A 309 -8.19 -3.28 20.60
C GLY A 309 -7.82 -2.63 21.94
N LEU A 310 -8.83 -2.28 22.76
CA LEU A 310 -8.61 -1.73 24.10
C LEU A 310 -8.02 -2.78 25.05
N ASN A 311 -8.52 -4.00 25.01
CA ASN A 311 -8.07 -5.11 25.84
C ASN A 311 -6.61 -5.50 25.51
N MET A 312 -6.26 -5.55 24.24
CA MET A 312 -4.87 -5.74 23.80
C MET A 312 -3.96 -4.60 24.29
N GLY A 313 -4.46 -3.37 24.29
CA GLY A 313 -3.74 -2.23 24.84
C GLY A 313 -3.44 -2.42 26.33
N TYR A 314 -4.42 -2.84 27.14
CA TYR A 314 -4.19 -3.12 28.55
C TYR A 314 -3.23 -4.28 28.78
N LEU A 315 -3.31 -5.36 27.99
CA LEU A 315 -2.36 -6.48 28.07
C LEU A 315 -0.94 -6.01 27.84
N ILE A 316 -0.66 -5.26 26.79
CA ILE A 316 0.68 -4.77 26.49
C ILE A 316 1.17 -3.81 27.57
N LEU A 317 0.34 -2.88 28.04
CA LEU A 317 0.71 -1.97 29.10
C LEU A 317 0.96 -2.69 30.44
N SER A 318 0.26 -3.80 30.71
CA SER A 318 0.54 -4.62 31.90
C SER A 318 1.91 -5.31 31.85
N ILE A 319 2.41 -5.63 30.67
CA ILE A 319 3.74 -6.21 30.44
C ILE A 319 4.82 -5.13 30.52
N VAL A 320 4.52 -3.94 30.03
CA VAL A 320 5.52 -2.86 29.86
C VAL A 320 5.85 -2.14 31.17
N GLN A 321 5.04 -2.24 32.21
CA GLN A 321 5.19 -1.62 33.53
C GLN A 321 6.04 -0.33 33.53
N GLY A 322 5.38 0.84 33.41
CA GLY A 322 6.04 2.16 33.44
C GLY A 322 6.15 2.84 32.06
N ASP A 323 6.86 3.97 32.00
CA ASP A 323 6.97 4.85 30.80
C ASP A 323 7.91 4.29 29.70
N HIS A 324 7.89 2.99 29.46
CA HIS A 324 8.77 2.37 28.46
C HIS A 324 8.10 2.31 27.06
N ILE A 325 7.87 3.46 26.43
CA ILE A 325 7.30 3.57 25.10
C ILE A 325 8.07 2.74 24.04
N TYR A 326 9.38 2.59 24.20
CA TYR A 326 10.20 1.80 23.26
C TYR A 326 9.87 0.31 23.32
N LEU A 327 9.63 -0.25 24.54
CA LEU A 327 9.23 -1.65 24.69
C LEU A 327 7.81 -1.87 24.14
N ALA A 328 6.88 -0.94 24.40
CA ALA A 328 5.55 -0.96 23.81
C ALA A 328 5.64 -0.92 22.28
N GLY A 329 6.49 -0.04 21.74
CA GLY A 329 6.76 0.05 20.30
C GLY A 329 7.29 -1.26 19.72
N PHE A 330 8.24 -1.92 20.40
CA PHE A 330 8.78 -3.20 19.94
C PHE A 330 7.71 -4.32 19.92
N LEU A 331 6.88 -4.42 20.95
CA LEU A 331 5.80 -5.40 21.00
C LEU A 331 4.74 -5.13 19.93
N VAL A 332 4.36 -3.85 19.73
CA VAL A 332 3.42 -3.44 18.70
C VAL A 332 4.00 -3.66 17.30
N MET A 333 5.30 -3.48 17.10
CA MET A 333 5.98 -3.81 15.86
C MET A 333 5.78 -5.28 15.48
N ILE A 334 6.05 -6.21 16.41
CA ILE A 334 5.86 -7.65 16.20
C ILE A 334 4.39 -7.95 15.93
N MET A 335 3.47 -7.39 16.70
CA MET A 335 2.04 -7.59 16.54
C MET A 335 1.56 -7.08 15.18
N SER A 336 1.99 -5.88 14.77
CA SER A 336 1.62 -5.30 13.46
C SER A 336 2.15 -6.15 12.30
N ALA A 337 3.37 -6.65 12.44
CA ALA A 337 3.99 -7.52 11.48
C ALA A 337 3.21 -8.84 11.30
N ILE A 338 2.82 -9.48 12.40
CA ILE A 338 2.02 -10.73 12.37
C ILE A 338 0.64 -10.47 11.76
N LEU A 339 -0.05 -9.39 12.15
CA LEU A 339 -1.38 -9.05 11.66
C LEU A 339 -1.39 -8.64 10.17
N GLY A 340 -0.26 -8.13 9.67
CA GLY A 340 -0.11 -7.75 8.26
C GLY A 340 0.24 -8.91 7.32
N MET A 341 0.63 -10.09 7.85
CA MET A 341 1.09 -11.20 7.02
C MET A 341 -0.02 -11.77 6.12
N GLY A 342 0.28 -11.86 4.81
CA GLY A 342 -0.58 -12.55 3.85
C GLY A 342 -1.90 -11.85 3.51
N VAL A 343 -2.03 -10.55 3.84
CA VAL A 343 -3.22 -9.76 3.49
C VAL A 343 -2.84 -8.55 2.63
N PRO A 344 -3.73 -8.05 1.75
CA PRO A 344 -3.46 -6.84 0.97
C PRO A 344 -3.19 -5.62 1.86
N GLY A 345 -2.38 -4.66 1.38
CA GLY A 345 -1.89 -3.53 2.18
C GLY A 345 -2.96 -2.69 2.87
N VAL A 346 -4.07 -2.38 2.18
CA VAL A 346 -5.20 -1.68 2.80
C VAL A 346 -5.80 -2.52 3.95
N ALA A 347 -5.95 -3.83 3.72
CA ALA A 347 -6.45 -4.76 4.72
C ALA A 347 -5.53 -4.83 5.95
N ALA A 348 -4.23 -4.98 5.72
CA ALA A 348 -3.22 -5.00 6.76
C ALA A 348 -3.30 -3.74 7.63
N TYR A 349 -3.35 -2.56 6.99
CA TYR A 349 -3.45 -1.29 7.71
C TYR A 349 -4.71 -1.21 8.57
N VAL A 350 -5.88 -1.56 8.03
CA VAL A 350 -7.14 -1.43 8.77
C VAL A 350 -7.19 -2.39 9.97
N ILE A 351 -6.62 -3.58 9.84
CA ILE A 351 -6.53 -4.52 10.97
C ILE A 351 -5.62 -3.95 12.07
N VAL A 352 -4.42 -3.48 11.73
CA VAL A 352 -3.50 -2.94 12.74
C VAL A 352 -4.00 -1.63 13.33
N GLN A 353 -4.73 -0.82 12.56
CA GLN A 353 -5.38 0.39 13.07
C GLN A 353 -6.38 0.06 14.17
N ALA A 354 -7.15 -1.01 14.01
CA ALA A 354 -8.16 -1.39 15.00
C ALA A 354 -7.56 -2.04 16.26
N VAL A 355 -6.43 -2.73 16.14
CA VAL A 355 -5.87 -3.56 17.23
C VAL A 355 -4.57 -2.97 17.79
N ALA A 356 -3.62 -2.60 16.94
CA ALA A 356 -2.26 -2.23 17.32
C ALA A 356 -2.09 -0.73 17.63
N VAL A 357 -2.72 0.13 16.83
CA VAL A 357 -2.61 1.59 16.98
C VAL A 357 -3.10 2.09 18.35
N PRO A 358 -4.25 1.64 18.88
CA PRO A 358 -4.73 2.09 20.19
C PRO A 358 -3.73 1.81 21.33
N VAL A 359 -2.92 0.77 21.18
CA VAL A 359 -1.88 0.42 22.15
C VAL A 359 -0.80 1.50 22.22
N LEU A 360 -0.27 1.91 21.06
CA LEU A 360 0.76 2.96 20.99
C LEU A 360 0.24 4.31 21.45
N ILE A 361 -1.00 4.64 21.11
CA ILE A 361 -1.61 5.89 21.56
C ILE A 361 -1.74 5.91 23.08
N LYS A 362 -2.17 4.80 23.70
CA LYS A 362 -2.20 4.66 25.15
C LYS A 362 -0.81 4.69 25.80
N ALA A 363 0.23 4.23 25.10
CA ALA A 363 1.61 4.33 25.56
C ALA A 363 2.22 5.73 25.36
N GLY A 364 1.43 6.72 24.92
CA GLY A 364 1.85 8.12 24.79
C GLY A 364 2.29 8.54 23.39
N ALA A 365 2.18 7.69 22.36
CA ALA A 365 2.52 8.07 21.00
C ALA A 365 1.45 8.99 20.39
N LEU A 366 1.86 9.98 19.59
CA LEU A 366 0.96 10.80 18.82
C LEU A 366 0.18 9.94 17.82
N PRO A 367 -1.14 10.17 17.64
CA PRO A 367 -1.98 9.33 16.78
C PRO A 367 -1.41 9.09 15.38
N LEU A 368 -1.00 10.13 14.66
CA LEU A 368 -0.44 10.01 13.32
C LEU A 368 0.84 9.17 13.30
N ILE A 369 1.73 9.33 14.29
CA ILE A 369 2.96 8.54 14.39
C ILE A 369 2.62 7.08 14.67
N ALA A 370 1.67 6.80 15.57
CA ALA A 370 1.23 5.44 15.85
C ALA A 370 0.65 4.74 14.62
N HIS A 371 -0.16 5.44 13.82
CA HIS A 371 -0.72 4.93 12.57
C HIS A 371 0.36 4.64 11.52
N LEU A 372 1.29 5.57 11.28
CA LEU A 372 2.40 5.37 10.34
C LEU A 372 3.34 4.25 10.77
N PHE A 373 3.67 4.17 12.05
CA PHE A 373 4.49 3.10 12.61
C PHE A 373 3.85 1.73 12.37
N CYS A 374 2.60 1.55 12.76
CA CYS A 374 1.89 0.28 12.57
C CYS A 374 1.73 -0.07 11.10
N LEU A 375 1.46 0.91 10.23
CA LEU A 375 1.36 0.71 8.78
C LEU A 375 2.66 0.14 8.20
N ILE A 376 3.79 0.79 8.49
CA ILE A 376 5.08 0.40 7.93
C ILE A 376 5.43 -1.03 8.30
N TYR A 377 5.25 -1.39 9.57
CA TYR A 377 5.56 -2.75 10.02
C TYR A 377 4.55 -3.80 9.56
N ALA A 378 3.27 -3.45 9.43
CA ALA A 378 2.27 -4.34 8.84
C ALA A 378 2.58 -4.66 7.37
N LEU A 379 3.07 -3.67 6.62
CA LEU A 379 3.45 -3.86 5.22
C LEU A 379 4.81 -4.53 5.05
N SER A 380 5.75 -4.34 5.98
CA SER A 380 7.13 -4.83 5.84
C SER A 380 7.26 -6.35 5.75
N LEU A 381 6.34 -7.11 6.29
CA LEU A 381 6.37 -8.59 6.26
C LEU A 381 5.53 -9.23 5.15
N ILE A 382 4.80 -8.45 4.36
CA ILE A 382 4.01 -9.00 3.23
C ILE A 382 4.91 -9.78 2.27
N HIS A 383 6.13 -9.29 2.02
CA HIS A 383 7.10 -9.92 1.12
C HIS A 383 7.81 -11.16 1.69
N ILE A 384 7.72 -11.40 3.00
CA ILE A 384 8.30 -12.61 3.62
C ILE A 384 7.41 -13.84 3.37
N SER A 385 6.10 -13.65 3.32
CA SER A 385 5.14 -14.75 3.10
C SER A 385 4.85 -15.04 1.62
N GLU A 386 5.05 -14.08 0.73
CA GLU A 386 4.73 -14.20 -0.71
C GLU A 386 5.83 -14.87 -1.57
N PRO A 387 7.15 -14.70 -1.35
CA PRO A 387 8.19 -15.31 -2.19
C PRO A 387 8.22 -16.82 -2.21
N THR A 388 7.51 -17.47 -1.30
CA THR A 388 7.48 -18.95 -1.19
C THR A 388 6.37 -19.61 -2.01
N ARG A 389 5.58 -18.84 -2.76
CA ARG A 389 4.43 -19.35 -3.54
C ARG A 389 4.69 -19.54 -5.05
N HIS A 390 5.95 -19.38 -5.51
CA HIS A 390 6.30 -19.62 -6.93
C HIS A 390 7.44 -20.60 -7.09
#